data_4594b9c5aa114eae170bfa0f81df61ad
#
_entry.id   4594b9c5aa114eae170bfa0f81df61ad
#
_cell.length_a   1.000
_cell.length_b   1.000
_cell.length_c   1.000
_cell.angle_alpha   90.00
_cell.angle_beta   90.00
_cell.angle_gamma   90.00
#
_symmetry.space_group_name_H-M   'P 1'
#
loop_
_entity.id
_entity.type
_entity.pdbx_description
1 polymer ?
#
loop_
_entity_poly.entity_id
_entity_poly.type
_entity_poly.pdbx_seq_one_letter_code
_entity_poly.pdbx_strand_id
1 'polypeptide(L)'
;MRKIFSVAVLLAIASTTFAALPDPDTLPKDGDCPTGYKAKGNQCEPTPQARFAIQKSEVCPNDYEEDGNYCVATAAAKLAMRRAAMRCPSGFTGVGNYCLSDK
;
A
#
# COMPACT_ATOMS: atom_id res chain seq x y z
N MET A 1 -54.67 0.06 -14.53
CA MET A 1 -53.92 0.05 -14.18
C MET A 1 -52.83 0.12 -14.51
N ARG A 2 -52.10 0.50 -14.31
CA ARG A 2 -51.03 0.63 -14.66
C ARG A 2 -50.11 0.24 -13.94
N LYS A 3 -49.00 -0.01 -14.10
CA LYS A 3 -48.13 -0.38 -13.51
C LYS A 3 -47.02 0.20 -13.61
N ILE A 4 -46.30 0.50 -12.89
CA ILE A 4 -45.28 1.14 -12.84
C ILE A 4 -44.18 0.36 -12.63
N PHE A 5 -43.14 0.50 -13.22
CA PHE A 5 -42.07 -0.14 -13.06
C PHE A 5 -41.15 0.58 -12.56
N SER A 6 -40.77 0.41 -11.52
CA SER A 6 -39.63 0.87 -11.00
C SER A 6 -38.51 0.24 -11.63
N VAL A 7 -37.88 0.91 -12.38
CA VAL A 7 -36.72 0.56 -12.88
C VAL A 7 -35.70 0.65 -11.89
N ALA A 8 -35.32 -0.35 -11.44
CA ALA A 8 -34.17 -0.37 -10.61
C ALA A 8 -33.01 -0.07 -11.44
N VAL A 9 -32.58 1.06 -11.31
CA VAL A 9 -31.40 1.44 -11.96
C VAL A 9 -30.29 0.84 -11.24
N LEU A 10 -29.74 -0.15 -11.77
CA LEU A 10 -28.61 -0.64 -11.30
C LEU A 10 -27.56 0.19 -11.70
N LEU A 11 -27.08 0.98 -10.85
CA LEU A 11 -25.89 1.65 -11.03
C LEU A 11 -24.80 0.69 -10.98
N ALA A 12 -24.45 0.23 -12.08
CA ALA A 12 -23.19 -0.45 -12.20
C ALA A 12 -22.14 0.58 -11.98
N ILE A 13 -21.72 0.70 -10.82
CA ILE A 13 -20.61 1.52 -10.58
C ILE A 13 -19.43 0.76 -11.08
N ALA A 14 -18.95 1.17 -12.15
CA ALA A 14 -17.69 0.68 -12.60
C ALA A 14 -16.67 1.19 -11.62
N SER A 15 -16.40 0.43 -10.67
CA SER A 15 -15.29 0.76 -9.85
C SER A 15 -14.07 0.52 -10.69
N THR A 16 -13.42 1.58 -11.01
CA THR A 16 -12.09 1.49 -11.49
C THR A 16 -11.31 0.83 -10.41
N THR A 17 -10.94 -0.35 -10.64
CA THR A 17 -10.08 -1.01 -9.74
C THR A 17 -8.71 -0.45 -9.89
N PHE A 18 -8.38 0.48 -9.09
CA PHE A 18 -7.00 0.69 -8.81
C PHE A 18 -6.58 -0.53 -8.00
N ALA A 19 -5.42 -1.08 -8.30
CA ALA A 19 -4.87 -2.09 -7.43
C ALA A 19 -4.76 -1.44 -6.07
N ALA A 20 -5.71 -1.70 -5.24
CA ALA A 20 -5.70 -1.13 -3.91
C ALA A 20 -4.50 -1.68 -3.18
N LEU A 21 -3.82 -0.82 -2.46
CA LEU A 21 -2.76 -1.26 -1.58
C LEU A 21 -3.40 -2.12 -0.49
N PRO A 22 -2.67 -3.11 0.01
CA PRO A 22 -3.20 -3.88 1.12
C PRO A 22 -3.34 -3.00 2.35
N ASP A 23 -4.14 -3.44 3.29
CA ASP A 23 -4.26 -2.74 4.55
C ASP A 23 -2.90 -2.72 5.25
N PRO A 24 -2.61 -1.66 5.99
CA PRO A 24 -1.37 -1.64 6.75
C PRO A 24 -1.25 -2.84 7.69
N ASP A 25 -0.04 -3.32 7.85
CA ASP A 25 0.22 -4.46 8.70
C ASP A 25 1.37 -4.12 9.65
N THR A 26 1.58 -4.97 10.61
CA THR A 26 2.65 -4.81 11.57
C THR A 26 4.00 -4.84 10.86
N LEU A 27 4.88 -3.95 11.25
CA LEU A 27 6.22 -3.87 10.71
C LEU A 27 7.25 -4.15 11.80
N PRO A 28 8.40 -4.71 11.46
CA PRO A 28 9.49 -4.78 12.42
C PRO A 28 9.90 -3.37 12.82
N LYS A 29 10.17 -3.18 14.10
CA LYS A 29 10.60 -1.87 14.58
C LYS A 29 12.08 -1.67 14.28
N ASP A 30 12.39 -0.58 13.60
CA ASP A 30 13.74 -0.23 13.25
C ASP A 30 13.86 1.28 13.49
N GLY A 31 14.25 1.65 14.67
CA GLY A 31 14.23 3.05 15.08
C GLY A 31 12.81 3.46 15.45
N ASP A 32 12.43 4.65 15.08
CA ASP A 32 11.08 5.13 15.37
C ASP A 32 10.09 4.56 14.37
N CYS A 33 8.89 4.29 14.83
CA CYS A 33 7.85 3.81 13.94
C CYS A 33 7.39 4.91 13.00
N PRO A 34 6.92 4.58 11.80
CA PRO A 34 6.42 5.61 10.89
C PRO A 34 5.12 6.22 11.41
N THR A 35 4.78 7.37 10.86
CA THR A 35 3.56 8.09 11.25
C THR A 35 2.34 7.19 11.09
N GLY A 36 1.49 7.17 12.09
CA GLY A 36 0.29 6.33 12.07
C GLY A 36 0.50 4.95 12.66
N TYR A 37 1.73 4.63 13.04
CA TYR A 37 2.03 3.35 13.68
C TYR A 37 2.48 3.60 15.10
N LYS A 38 2.23 2.65 15.97
CA LYS A 38 2.66 2.81 17.34
C LYS A 38 3.59 1.67 17.71
N ALA A 39 4.60 2.00 18.48
CA ALA A 39 5.58 1.02 18.91
C ALA A 39 4.97 0.08 19.93
N LYS A 40 5.20 -1.20 19.73
CA LYS A 40 4.78 -2.20 20.68
C LYS A 40 5.85 -3.29 20.71
N GLY A 41 6.68 -3.28 21.74
CA GLY A 41 7.83 -4.18 21.79
C GLY A 41 8.76 -3.90 20.63
N ASN A 42 9.09 -4.92 19.88
CA ASN A 42 9.97 -4.80 18.73
C ASN A 42 9.22 -4.61 17.42
N GLN A 43 7.99 -4.16 17.49
CA GLN A 43 7.15 -4.01 16.32
C GLN A 43 6.48 -2.66 16.28
N CYS A 44 6.10 -2.25 15.08
CA CYS A 44 5.28 -1.09 14.86
C CYS A 44 3.91 -1.56 14.41
N GLU A 45 2.87 -1.26 15.20
CA GLU A 45 1.52 -1.71 14.88
C GLU A 45 0.73 -0.59 14.25
N PRO A 46 -0.02 -0.86 13.18
CA PRO A 46 -0.78 0.20 12.54
C PRO A 46 -1.96 0.64 13.39
N THR A 47 -2.22 1.93 13.40
CA THR A 47 -3.43 2.51 13.98
C THR A 47 -4.43 2.74 12.85
N PRO A 48 -5.65 3.19 13.16
CA PRO A 48 -6.60 3.50 12.08
C PRO A 48 -6.14 4.60 11.13
N GLN A 49 -5.16 5.40 11.51
CA GLN A 49 -4.63 6.44 10.64
C GLN A 49 -3.42 5.98 9.83
N ALA A 50 -2.99 4.73 10.00
CA ALA A 50 -1.79 4.26 9.33
C ALA A 50 -2.00 4.13 7.83
N ARG A 51 -0.98 4.46 7.07
CA ARG A 51 -0.95 4.20 5.64
C ARG A 51 -0.01 3.03 5.39
N PHE A 52 -0.21 2.34 4.30
CA PHE A 52 0.66 1.23 3.94
C PHE A 52 2.11 1.70 3.93
N ALA A 53 2.98 0.95 4.56
CA ALA A 53 4.39 1.30 4.65
C ALA A 53 5.25 0.06 4.53
N ILE A 54 6.47 0.27 4.06
CA ILE A 54 7.45 -0.80 3.94
C ILE A 54 8.74 -0.32 4.56
N GLN A 55 9.61 -1.25 4.89
CA GLN A 55 10.92 -0.88 5.38
C GLN A 55 11.73 -0.28 4.24
N LYS A 56 12.48 0.77 4.56
CA LYS A 56 13.29 1.46 3.58
C LYS A 56 14.57 0.70 3.30
N SER A 57 14.97 0.67 2.05
CA SER A 57 16.25 0.14 1.63
C SER A 57 16.91 1.18 0.75
N GLU A 58 17.72 2.02 1.32
CA GLU A 58 18.42 3.15 0.71
C GLU A 58 17.47 4.31 0.43
N VAL A 59 16.77 4.30 -0.69
CA VAL A 59 15.82 5.36 -1.01
C VAL A 59 14.44 4.76 -1.16
N CYS A 60 13.42 5.56 -0.98
CA CYS A 60 12.06 5.07 -1.17
C CYS A 60 11.69 5.02 -2.64
N PRO A 61 10.84 4.08 -3.04
CA PRO A 61 10.39 4.03 -4.42
C PRO A 61 9.44 5.19 -4.73
N ASN A 62 9.12 5.38 -6.01
CA ASN A 62 8.26 6.46 -6.44
C ASN A 62 6.92 6.42 -5.71
N ASP A 63 6.41 7.58 -5.38
CA ASP A 63 5.11 7.77 -4.72
C ASP A 63 5.08 7.26 -3.28
N TYR A 64 6.24 7.00 -2.71
CA TYR A 64 6.37 6.72 -1.30
C TYR A 64 7.15 7.86 -0.65
N GLU A 65 6.79 8.20 0.56
CA GLU A 65 7.45 9.23 1.32
C GLU A 65 8.37 8.62 2.36
N GLU A 66 9.54 9.17 2.49
CA GLU A 66 10.48 8.69 3.48
C GLU A 66 10.05 9.14 4.87
N ASP A 67 10.02 8.21 5.79
CA ASP A 67 9.66 8.49 7.18
C ASP A 67 10.60 7.65 8.04
N GLY A 68 11.74 8.23 8.42
CA GLY A 68 12.76 7.50 9.16
C GLY A 68 13.28 6.32 8.36
N ASN A 69 13.17 5.14 8.90
CA ASN A 69 13.64 3.94 8.25
C ASN A 69 12.55 3.23 7.45
N TYR A 70 11.52 3.96 7.12
CA TYR A 70 10.37 3.38 6.40
C TYR A 70 9.98 4.26 5.22
N CYS A 71 9.27 3.67 4.29
CA CYS A 71 8.68 4.36 3.16
C CYS A 71 7.17 4.22 3.29
N VAL A 72 6.47 5.33 3.33
CA VAL A 72 5.02 5.35 3.54
C VAL A 72 4.35 5.71 2.24
N ALA A 73 3.35 4.93 1.86
CA ALA A 73 2.68 5.11 0.58
C ALA A 73 1.85 6.38 0.54
N THR A 74 1.92 7.08 -0.58
CA THR A 74 0.98 8.17 -0.87
C THR A 74 -0.23 7.57 -1.59
N ALA A 75 -1.21 8.42 -1.88
CA ALA A 75 -2.41 7.95 -2.56
C ALA A 75 -2.14 7.43 -3.97
N ALA A 76 -1.05 7.86 -4.58
CA ALA A 76 -0.69 7.43 -5.92
C ALA A 76 0.22 6.22 -5.95
N ALA A 77 0.61 5.70 -4.80
CA ALA A 77 1.61 4.65 -4.74
C ALA A 77 1.09 3.32 -5.26
N LYS A 78 1.96 2.60 -5.93
CA LYS A 78 1.70 1.22 -6.31
C LYS A 78 2.24 0.33 -5.22
N LEU A 79 1.71 -0.87 -5.12
CA LEU A 79 2.22 -1.81 -4.16
C LEU A 79 3.71 -2.04 -4.41
N ALA A 80 4.50 -1.91 -3.38
CA ALA A 80 5.93 -2.13 -3.46
C ALA A 80 6.36 -3.06 -2.34
N MET A 81 7.41 -3.81 -2.62
CA MET A 81 8.03 -4.65 -1.61
C MET A 81 9.53 -4.55 -1.80
N ARG A 82 10.27 -4.81 -0.75
CA ARG A 82 11.71 -4.85 -0.86
C ARG A 82 12.11 -6.05 -1.70
N ARG A 83 13.11 -5.84 -2.53
CA ARG A 83 13.56 -6.92 -3.40
C ARG A 83 14.38 -7.90 -2.56
N ALA A 84 13.87 -9.10 -2.43
CA ALA A 84 14.52 -10.13 -1.62
C ALA A 84 15.50 -10.96 -2.43
N ALA A 85 15.39 -10.92 -3.74
CA ALA A 85 16.24 -11.69 -4.64
C ALA A 85 16.52 -10.85 -5.85
N MET A 86 17.30 -11.37 -6.79
CA MET A 86 17.65 -10.62 -7.96
C MET A 86 16.48 -10.36 -8.89
N ARG A 87 15.42 -11.13 -8.75
CA ARG A 87 14.26 -10.97 -9.59
C ARG A 87 13.03 -10.68 -8.78
N CYS A 88 12.15 -9.90 -9.36
CA CYS A 88 10.85 -9.65 -8.78
C CYS A 88 9.86 -10.74 -9.21
N PRO A 89 8.83 -10.98 -8.40
CA PRO A 89 7.81 -11.96 -8.81
C PRO A 89 7.03 -11.48 -10.03
N SER A 90 6.28 -12.39 -10.64
CA SER A 90 5.45 -12.04 -11.80
C SER A 90 4.48 -10.94 -11.42
N GLY A 91 4.29 -10.00 -12.32
CA GLY A 91 3.42 -8.86 -12.09
C GLY A 91 4.09 -7.69 -11.38
N PHE A 92 5.40 -7.81 -11.15
CA PHE A 92 6.18 -6.75 -10.52
C PHE A 92 7.39 -6.43 -11.37
N THR A 93 7.79 -5.19 -11.33
CA THR A 93 8.98 -4.72 -12.02
C THR A 93 9.99 -4.25 -11.00
N GLY A 94 11.24 -4.63 -11.19
CA GLY A 94 12.32 -4.21 -10.31
C GLY A 94 12.70 -2.75 -10.53
N VAL A 95 12.72 -1.99 -9.47
CA VAL A 95 13.14 -0.59 -9.51
C VAL A 95 14.05 -0.39 -8.30
N GLY A 96 15.35 -0.34 -8.54
CA GLY A 96 16.32 -0.23 -7.46
C GLY A 96 16.21 -1.42 -6.53
N ASN A 97 16.06 -1.17 -5.26
CA ASN A 97 15.98 -2.23 -4.27
C ASN A 97 14.55 -2.70 -3.97
N TYR A 98 13.64 -2.38 -4.87
CA TYR A 98 12.22 -2.70 -4.66
C TYR A 98 11.64 -3.39 -5.88
N CYS A 99 10.52 -4.06 -5.66
CA CYS A 99 9.70 -4.59 -6.74
C CYS A 99 8.37 -3.85 -6.66
N LEU A 100 7.99 -3.20 -7.75
CA LEU A 100 6.75 -2.44 -7.81
C LEU A 100 5.75 -3.17 -8.68
N SER A 101 4.50 -3.16 -8.24
CA SER A 101 3.44 -3.79 -8.99
C SER A 101 3.28 -3.12 -10.36
N ASP A 102 3.04 -3.93 -11.38
CA ASP A 102 2.83 -3.43 -12.73
C ASP A 102 1.42 -2.86 -12.92
N LYS A 103 0.56 -3.03 -11.96
CA LYS A 103 -0.83 -2.57 -12.07
C LYS A 103 -1.04 -1.22 -11.46
#